data_7c908768240362ba1ce4f19f185d46ad
#
_entry.id   7c908768240362ba1ce4f19f185d46ad
#
_cell.length_a   1.000
_cell.length_b   1.000
_cell.length_c   1.000
_cell.angle_alpha   90.00
_cell.angle_beta   90.00
_cell.angle_gamma   90.00
#
_symmetry.space_group_name_H-M   'P 1'
#
loop_
_entity.id
_entity.type
_entity.pdbx_description
1 polymer ?
#
loop_
_entity_poly.entity_id
_entity_poly.type
_entity_poly.pdbx_seq_one_letter_code
_entity_poly.pdbx_strand_id
1 'polypeptide(L)'
;MTEENAMAPLPWGREVIEGILPHRDPFVWVSRIMAIEPGASIEGELDVPAGLDIFRGHFPDHPVLPGVIIMEALAQCASIAVLQAPELRGCIGFLTGIDAAKFRRQVAPGDTVTLRATIVKSSRRLVVAEVEASVDGEICATATQKYVLAPKE
;
A
#
# COMPACT_ATOMS: atom_id res chain seq x y z
N MET A 1 25.19 5.75 7.97
CA MET A 1 24.36 6.09 6.82
C MET A 1 25.22 6.67 5.73
N THR A 2 25.11 6.14 4.61
CA THR A 2 25.91 6.55 3.49
C THR A 2 25.00 6.93 2.34
N GLU A 3 25.57 7.44 1.27
CA GLU A 3 24.77 7.82 0.11
C GLU A 3 24.04 6.65 -0.51
N GLU A 4 24.58 5.46 -0.38
CA GLU A 4 23.90 4.32 -0.94
C GLU A 4 22.61 4.01 -0.20
N ASN A 5 22.42 4.60 0.99
CA ASN A 5 21.15 4.48 1.69
C ASN A 5 20.19 5.60 1.39
N ALA A 6 20.60 6.53 0.54
CA ALA A 6 19.69 7.56 0.10
C ALA A 6 18.60 6.93 -0.75
N MET A 7 17.43 7.52 -0.70
CA MET A 7 16.31 7.01 -1.47
C MET A 7 16.57 7.15 -2.96
N ALA A 8 16.13 6.16 -3.72
CA ALA A 8 16.14 6.25 -5.16
C ALA A 8 15.28 7.44 -5.61
N PRO A 9 15.54 7.98 -6.81
CA PRO A 9 14.69 9.07 -7.30
C PRO A 9 13.25 8.62 -7.48
N LEU A 10 12.33 9.47 -7.09
CA LEU A 10 10.91 9.23 -7.30
C LEU A 10 10.51 9.61 -8.72
N PRO A 11 9.49 8.98 -9.28
CA PRO A 11 8.68 7.93 -8.67
C PRO A 11 9.39 6.59 -8.67
N TRP A 12 9.08 5.75 -7.67
CA TRP A 12 9.63 4.39 -7.60
C TRP A 12 8.73 3.44 -8.36
N GLY A 13 9.33 2.62 -9.23
CA GLY A 13 8.60 1.57 -9.91
C GLY A 13 8.66 0.25 -9.17
N ARG A 14 8.22 -0.79 -9.86
CA ARG A 14 8.08 -2.12 -9.29
C ARG A 14 9.40 -2.65 -8.74
N GLU A 15 10.50 -2.37 -9.40
CA GLU A 15 11.79 -2.90 -8.98
C GLU A 15 12.17 -2.41 -7.58
N VAL A 16 11.99 -1.11 -7.32
CA VAL A 16 12.30 -0.56 -6.00
C VAL A 16 11.32 -1.09 -4.97
N ILE A 17 10.03 -1.16 -5.33
CA ILE A 17 8.99 -1.65 -4.43
C ILE A 17 9.30 -3.09 -4.01
N GLU A 18 9.68 -3.95 -4.95
CA GLU A 18 9.98 -5.34 -4.62
C GLU A 18 11.27 -5.49 -3.84
N GLY A 19 12.14 -4.50 -3.89
CA GLY A 19 13.32 -4.48 -3.04
C GLY A 19 13.01 -4.18 -1.59
N ILE A 20 11.84 -3.61 -1.31
CA ILE A 20 11.42 -3.25 0.03
C ILE A 20 10.42 -4.27 0.57
N LEU A 21 9.43 -4.63 -0.24
CA LEU A 21 8.38 -5.57 0.15
C LEU A 21 8.78 -7.00 -0.21
N PRO A 22 8.39 -7.99 0.60
CA PRO A 22 8.61 -9.40 0.23
C PRO A 22 7.62 -9.90 -0.80
N HIS A 23 6.56 -9.16 -1.05
CA HIS A 23 5.49 -9.56 -1.97
C HIS A 23 6.00 -9.70 -3.40
N ARG A 24 5.38 -10.59 -4.17
CA ARG A 24 5.72 -10.82 -5.57
C ARG A 24 4.44 -11.02 -6.37
N ASP A 25 4.55 -10.85 -7.68
CA ASP A 25 3.46 -11.14 -8.57
C ASP A 25 2.92 -12.54 -8.29
N PRO A 26 1.60 -12.74 -8.22
CA PRO A 26 0.54 -11.82 -8.61
C PRO A 26 -0.02 -10.97 -7.47
N PHE A 27 0.73 -10.76 -6.41
CA PHE A 27 0.19 -10.12 -5.22
C PHE A 27 0.91 -8.82 -4.85
N VAL A 28 1.36 -8.06 -5.83
CA VAL A 28 1.89 -6.72 -5.59
C VAL A 28 0.85 -5.73 -6.08
N TRP A 29 0.26 -4.99 -5.13
CA TRP A 29 -0.86 -4.11 -5.39
C TRP A 29 -0.47 -2.64 -5.30
N VAL A 30 0.79 -2.32 -5.55
CA VAL A 30 1.28 -0.95 -5.64
C VAL A 30 2.07 -0.86 -6.93
N SER A 31 1.66 0.05 -7.82
CA SER A 31 2.31 0.20 -9.12
C SER A 31 3.50 1.12 -9.03
N ARG A 32 3.41 2.18 -8.25
CA ARG A 32 4.50 3.14 -8.10
C ARG A 32 4.34 3.95 -6.83
N ILE A 33 5.44 4.49 -6.35
CA ILE A 33 5.45 5.41 -5.21
C ILE A 33 5.77 6.80 -5.73
N MET A 34 4.90 7.76 -5.41
CA MET A 34 5.01 9.13 -5.89
C MET A 34 5.69 10.04 -4.90
N ALA A 35 5.49 9.81 -3.60
CA ALA A 35 6.07 10.64 -2.55
C ALA A 35 6.19 9.80 -1.29
N ILE A 36 7.23 10.06 -0.51
CA ILE A 36 7.44 9.32 0.73
C ILE A 36 8.23 10.15 1.72
N GLU A 37 7.80 10.09 2.97
CA GLU A 37 8.59 10.54 4.11
C GLU A 37 8.78 9.31 5.00
N PRO A 38 9.99 8.73 5.00
CA PRO A 38 10.21 7.45 5.68
C PRO A 38 9.72 7.46 7.11
N GLY A 39 8.95 6.44 7.46
CA GLY A 39 8.39 6.31 8.81
C GLY A 39 7.22 7.24 9.10
N ALA A 40 6.84 8.13 8.20
CA ALA A 40 5.83 9.14 8.49
C ALA A 40 4.65 9.10 7.54
N SER A 41 4.88 9.14 6.23
CA SER A 41 3.78 9.19 5.28
C SER A 41 4.22 8.73 3.91
N ILE A 42 3.25 8.39 3.06
CA ILE A 42 3.54 7.91 1.73
C ILE A 42 2.34 8.15 0.82
N GLU A 43 2.63 8.36 -0.45
CA GLU A 43 1.61 8.39 -1.49
C GLU A 43 2.08 7.53 -2.64
N GLY A 44 1.26 6.53 -2.98
CA GLY A 44 1.53 5.65 -4.10
C GLY A 44 0.35 5.57 -5.03
N GLU A 45 0.48 4.77 -6.07
CA GLU A 45 -0.58 4.57 -7.04
C GLU A 45 -0.70 3.10 -7.40
N LEU A 46 -1.93 2.69 -7.67
CA LEU A 46 -2.24 1.36 -8.19
C LEU A 46 -2.99 1.54 -9.51
N ASP A 47 -2.40 1.06 -10.59
CA ASP A 47 -3.10 1.00 -11.87
C ASP A 47 -3.92 -0.28 -11.89
N VAL A 48 -5.19 -0.17 -12.27
CA VAL A 48 -6.10 -1.31 -12.27
C VAL A 48 -6.28 -1.77 -13.72
N PRO A 49 -5.54 -2.82 -14.14
CA PRO A 49 -5.65 -3.25 -15.53
C PRO A 49 -6.96 -3.97 -15.79
N ALA A 50 -7.50 -3.79 -16.99
CA ALA A 50 -8.75 -4.42 -17.37
C ALA A 50 -8.65 -5.94 -17.40
N GLY A 51 -7.43 -6.47 -17.59
CA GLY A 51 -7.24 -7.90 -17.71
C GLY A 51 -6.96 -8.64 -16.42
N LEU A 52 -7.18 -8.01 -15.26
CA LEU A 52 -6.99 -8.71 -13.99
C LEU A 52 -7.91 -9.92 -13.91
N ASP A 53 -7.32 -11.05 -13.56
CA ASP A 53 -8.03 -12.32 -13.55
C ASP A 53 -9.20 -12.32 -12.57
N ILE A 54 -9.09 -11.58 -11.47
CA ILE A 54 -10.15 -11.53 -10.47
C ILE A 54 -11.44 -10.95 -11.04
N PHE A 55 -11.38 -10.15 -12.10
CA PHE A 55 -12.57 -9.57 -12.69
C PHE A 55 -13.46 -10.60 -13.38
N ARG A 56 -12.95 -11.79 -13.68
CA ARG A 56 -13.77 -12.84 -14.27
C ARG A 56 -14.83 -13.31 -13.27
N GLY A 57 -14.59 -13.12 -11.99
CA GLY A 57 -15.53 -13.53 -10.95
C GLY A 57 -16.13 -12.40 -10.14
N HIS A 58 -15.55 -11.21 -10.20
CA HIS A 58 -15.97 -10.12 -9.31
C HIS A 58 -16.19 -8.84 -10.10
N PHE A 59 -17.18 -8.71 -10.90
CA PHE A 59 -18.23 -9.68 -11.23
C PHE A 59 -18.30 -9.81 -12.74
N PRO A 60 -18.78 -10.94 -13.28
CA PRO A 60 -18.67 -11.18 -14.75
C PRO A 60 -19.21 -10.04 -15.61
N ASP A 61 -20.35 -9.47 -15.24
CA ASP A 61 -20.95 -8.39 -16.03
C ASP A 61 -20.75 -7.01 -15.43
N HIS A 62 -20.00 -6.91 -14.36
CA HIS A 62 -19.76 -5.63 -13.68
C HIS A 62 -18.45 -5.73 -12.90
N PRO A 63 -17.30 -5.59 -13.59
CA PRO A 63 -16.02 -5.74 -12.91
C PRO A 63 -15.76 -4.60 -11.92
N VAL A 64 -15.44 -4.98 -10.71
CA VAL A 64 -15.16 -4.05 -9.60
C VAL A 64 -13.97 -4.59 -8.85
N LEU A 65 -13.02 -3.73 -8.52
CA LEU A 65 -11.89 -4.16 -7.68
C LEU A 65 -12.40 -4.43 -6.27
N PRO A 66 -12.19 -5.66 -5.74
CA PRO A 66 -12.69 -5.98 -4.41
C PRO A 66 -12.15 -5.03 -3.35
N GLY A 67 -13.02 -4.65 -2.39
CA GLY A 67 -12.60 -3.77 -1.31
C GLY A 67 -11.45 -4.34 -0.50
N VAL A 68 -11.40 -5.66 -0.33
CA VAL A 68 -10.30 -6.27 0.41
C VAL A 68 -8.96 -6.10 -0.30
N ILE A 69 -8.96 -6.01 -1.63
CA ILE A 69 -7.73 -5.73 -2.38
C ILE A 69 -7.31 -4.28 -2.18
N ILE A 70 -8.28 -3.37 -2.11
CA ILE A 70 -7.95 -1.95 -1.81
C ILE A 70 -7.29 -1.86 -0.44
N MET A 71 -7.83 -2.58 0.55
CA MET A 71 -7.23 -2.57 1.89
C MET A 71 -5.83 -3.17 1.86
N GLU A 72 -5.63 -4.23 1.08
CA GLU A 72 -4.29 -4.82 0.95
C GLU A 72 -3.33 -3.86 0.25
N ALA A 73 -3.78 -3.19 -0.80
CA ALA A 73 -2.94 -2.22 -1.50
C ALA A 73 -2.50 -1.09 -0.56
N LEU A 74 -3.43 -0.61 0.27
CA LEU A 74 -3.11 0.42 1.26
C LEU A 74 -2.11 -0.09 2.28
N ALA A 75 -2.26 -1.34 2.72
CA ALA A 75 -1.34 -1.93 3.68
C ALA A 75 0.06 -2.09 3.09
N GLN A 76 0.15 -2.51 1.84
CA GLN A 76 1.44 -2.62 1.18
C GLN A 76 2.10 -1.26 1.04
N CYS A 77 1.33 -0.26 0.64
CA CYS A 77 1.85 1.09 0.50
C CYS A 77 2.36 1.63 1.84
N ALA A 78 1.55 1.48 2.89
CA ALA A 78 1.95 1.93 4.23
C ALA A 78 3.21 1.19 4.71
N SER A 79 3.30 -0.10 4.42
CA SER A 79 4.46 -0.90 4.82
C SER A 79 5.74 -0.40 4.18
N ILE A 80 5.67 0.10 2.95
CA ILE A 80 6.85 0.67 2.31
C ILE A 80 7.39 1.83 3.13
N ALA A 81 6.51 2.73 3.59
CA ALA A 81 6.94 3.86 4.41
C ALA A 81 7.53 3.39 5.73
N VAL A 82 6.88 2.42 6.38
CA VAL A 82 7.33 1.90 7.67
C VAL A 82 8.71 1.25 7.54
N LEU A 83 8.90 0.43 6.53
CA LEU A 83 10.13 -0.33 6.36
C LEU A 83 11.31 0.54 5.90
N GLN A 84 11.05 1.78 5.53
CA GLN A 84 12.13 2.72 5.21
C GLN A 84 12.63 3.46 6.44
N ALA A 85 11.97 3.34 7.58
CA ALA A 85 12.53 3.84 8.84
C ALA A 85 13.77 3.00 9.15
N PRO A 86 14.92 3.63 9.45
CA PRO A 86 16.18 2.87 9.56
C PRO A 86 16.13 1.72 10.56
N GLU A 87 15.45 1.90 11.68
CA GLU A 87 15.40 0.88 12.72
C GLU A 87 14.50 -0.30 12.34
N LEU A 88 13.70 -0.17 11.28
CA LEU A 88 12.75 -1.22 10.89
C LEU A 88 13.11 -1.87 9.57
N ARG A 89 14.21 -1.47 8.95
CA ARG A 89 14.63 -2.08 7.70
C ARG A 89 14.94 -3.55 7.91
N GLY A 90 14.52 -4.38 6.97
CA GLY A 90 14.73 -5.81 7.07
C GLY A 90 13.67 -6.53 7.85
N CYS A 91 12.68 -5.82 8.39
CA CYS A 91 11.54 -6.45 9.03
C CYS A 91 10.47 -6.79 8.00
N ILE A 92 9.54 -7.65 8.41
CA ILE A 92 8.34 -7.94 7.64
C ILE A 92 7.15 -7.43 8.45
N GLY A 93 6.24 -6.73 7.78
CA GLY A 93 5.03 -6.25 8.42
C GLY A 93 3.85 -7.15 8.13
N PHE A 94 3.07 -7.41 9.15
CA PHE A 94 1.84 -8.21 9.03
C PHE A 94 0.66 -7.36 9.44
N LEU A 95 -0.35 -7.29 8.57
CA LEU A 95 -1.59 -6.59 8.87
C LEU A 95 -2.33 -7.37 9.94
N THR A 96 -2.57 -6.76 11.11
CA THR A 96 -3.20 -7.42 12.23
C THR A 96 -4.55 -6.84 12.60
N GLY A 97 -4.90 -5.68 12.07
CA GLY A 97 -6.20 -5.11 12.39
C GLY A 97 -6.57 -4.03 11.40
N ILE A 98 -7.86 -3.91 11.14
CA ILE A 98 -8.44 -2.86 10.32
C ILE A 98 -9.64 -2.33 11.09
N ASP A 99 -9.62 -1.05 11.42
CA ASP A 99 -10.73 -0.43 12.13
C ASP A 99 -11.40 0.61 11.24
N ALA A 100 -12.70 0.75 11.36
CA ALA A 100 -13.48 1.79 10.71
C ALA A 100 -13.28 1.81 9.19
N ALA A 101 -13.17 0.64 8.58
CA ALA A 101 -13.04 0.56 7.12
C ALA A 101 -14.36 0.99 6.49
N LYS A 102 -14.26 1.94 5.55
CA LYS A 102 -15.43 2.45 4.83
C LYS A 102 -15.12 2.50 3.36
N PHE A 103 -16.08 2.09 2.54
CA PHE A 103 -15.96 2.07 1.10
C PHE A 103 -17.03 2.98 0.53
N ARG A 104 -16.61 4.01 -0.22
CA ARG A 104 -17.51 5.07 -0.66
C ARG A 104 -17.69 5.13 -2.15
N ARG A 105 -16.75 4.56 -2.91
CA ARG A 105 -16.79 4.60 -4.37
C ARG A 105 -16.16 3.31 -4.89
N GLN A 106 -16.80 2.70 -5.88
CA GLN A 106 -16.25 1.51 -6.52
C GLN A 106 -15.03 1.89 -7.36
N VAL A 107 -14.08 0.97 -7.45
CA VAL A 107 -12.91 1.10 -8.29
C VAL A 107 -13.09 0.13 -9.45
N ALA A 108 -12.93 0.64 -10.66
CA ALA A 108 -13.22 -0.10 -11.88
C ALA A 108 -11.95 -0.32 -12.68
N PRO A 109 -11.97 -1.28 -13.63
CA PRO A 109 -10.85 -1.43 -14.56
C PRO A 109 -10.54 -0.12 -15.27
N GLY A 110 -9.26 0.19 -15.39
CA GLY A 110 -8.81 1.43 -16.00
C GLY A 110 -8.60 2.57 -15.04
N ASP A 111 -9.06 2.43 -13.79
CA ASP A 111 -8.81 3.47 -12.80
C ASP A 111 -7.35 3.42 -12.32
N THR A 112 -6.84 4.59 -11.93
CA THR A 112 -5.60 4.69 -11.18
C THR A 112 -5.96 5.13 -9.79
N VAL A 113 -5.65 4.31 -8.80
CA VAL A 113 -6.01 4.56 -7.42
C VAL A 113 -4.84 5.23 -6.73
N THR A 114 -5.08 6.39 -6.12
CA THR A 114 -4.09 7.03 -5.27
C THR A 114 -4.18 6.41 -3.88
N LEU A 115 -3.05 5.93 -3.38
CA LEU A 115 -2.95 5.26 -2.08
C LEU A 115 -2.17 6.17 -1.15
N ARG A 116 -2.79 6.60 -0.06
CA ARG A 116 -2.14 7.46 0.93
C ARG A 116 -2.16 6.81 2.29
N ALA A 117 -1.06 6.96 3.02
CA ALA A 117 -0.97 6.47 4.38
C ALA A 117 -0.20 7.48 5.22
N THR A 118 -0.69 7.69 6.44
CA THR A 118 -0.01 8.51 7.44
C THR A 118 0.21 7.62 8.67
N ILE A 119 1.46 7.51 9.09
CA ILE A 119 1.79 6.71 10.27
C ILE A 119 1.51 7.56 11.49
N VAL A 120 0.54 7.13 12.31
CA VAL A 120 0.13 7.92 13.47
C VAL A 120 0.71 7.37 14.77
N LYS A 121 1.22 6.14 14.74
CA LYS A 121 1.88 5.55 15.90
C LYS A 121 2.85 4.50 15.40
N SER A 122 4.07 4.54 15.91
CA SER A 122 5.06 3.56 15.51
C SER A 122 5.90 3.19 16.75
N SER A 123 5.92 1.90 17.05
CA SER A 123 6.78 1.34 18.07
C SER A 123 7.48 0.14 17.47
N ARG A 124 8.34 -0.51 18.26
CA ARG A 124 9.12 -1.64 17.73
C ARG A 124 8.24 -2.76 17.21
N ARG A 125 7.02 -2.88 17.74
CA ARG A 125 6.17 -4.03 17.39
C ARG A 125 4.87 -3.63 16.72
N LEU A 126 4.36 -2.44 17.01
CA LEU A 126 3.04 -2.05 16.54
C LEU A 126 3.12 -0.74 15.81
N VAL A 127 2.55 -0.72 14.61
CA VAL A 127 2.41 0.49 13.82
C VAL A 127 0.93 0.69 13.54
N VAL A 128 0.48 1.94 13.65
CA VAL A 128 -0.89 2.32 13.33
C VAL A 128 -0.84 3.36 12.23
N ALA A 129 -1.62 3.17 11.18
CA ALA A 129 -1.66 4.09 10.05
C ALA A 129 -3.09 4.45 9.70
N GLU A 130 -3.31 5.72 9.37
CA GLU A 130 -4.55 6.17 8.74
C GLU A 130 -4.34 6.06 7.23
N VAL A 131 -5.24 5.38 6.55
CA VAL A 131 -5.08 5.10 5.13
C VAL A 131 -6.28 5.57 4.34
N GLU A 132 -6.02 5.95 3.09
CA GLU A 132 -7.05 6.51 2.22
C GLU A 132 -6.73 6.15 0.77
N ALA A 133 -7.75 5.67 0.06
CA ALA A 133 -7.65 5.42 -1.38
C ALA A 133 -8.60 6.37 -2.10
N SER A 134 -8.16 6.91 -3.23
CA SER A 134 -8.98 7.83 -4.02
C SER A 134 -8.72 7.62 -5.51
N VAL A 135 -9.70 8.02 -6.33
CA VAL A 135 -9.58 8.04 -7.79
C VAL A 135 -10.03 9.41 -8.25
N ASP A 136 -9.17 10.11 -9.00
CA ASP A 136 -9.46 11.45 -9.52
C ASP A 136 -9.95 12.39 -8.42
N GLY A 137 -9.34 12.28 -7.23
CA GLY A 137 -9.67 13.14 -6.10
C GLY A 137 -10.89 12.71 -5.31
N GLU A 138 -11.58 11.67 -5.73
CA GLU A 138 -12.78 11.17 -5.04
C GLU A 138 -12.40 10.00 -4.13
N ILE A 139 -12.72 10.11 -2.84
CA ILE A 139 -12.37 9.08 -1.86
C ILE A 139 -13.12 7.80 -2.15
N CYS A 140 -12.38 6.70 -2.28
CA CYS A 140 -12.94 5.37 -2.50
C CYS A 140 -13.05 4.59 -1.21
N ALA A 141 -12.04 4.70 -0.34
CA ALA A 141 -12.01 3.92 0.89
C ALA A 141 -11.12 4.62 1.92
N THR A 142 -11.46 4.43 3.19
CA THR A 142 -10.65 4.91 4.31
C THR A 142 -10.65 3.85 5.39
N ALA A 143 -9.61 3.84 6.21
CA ALA A 143 -9.52 2.92 7.35
C ALA A 143 -8.38 3.33 8.26
N THR A 144 -8.39 2.75 9.46
CA THR A 144 -7.21 2.74 10.35
C THR A 144 -6.66 1.32 10.31
N GLN A 145 -5.40 1.17 9.96
CA GLN A 145 -4.78 -0.15 9.88
C GLN A 145 -3.70 -0.29 10.93
N LYS A 146 -3.53 -1.52 11.40
CA LYS A 146 -2.53 -1.85 12.42
C LYS A 146 -1.65 -2.97 11.88
N TYR A 147 -0.35 -2.82 12.11
CA TYR A 147 0.63 -3.79 11.63
C TYR A 147 1.54 -4.20 12.76
N VAL A 148 1.94 -5.47 12.75
CA VAL A 148 2.95 -5.97 13.65
C VAL A 148 4.18 -6.29 12.83
N LEU A 149 5.34 -5.91 13.35
CA LEU A 149 6.60 -6.09 12.64
C LEU A 149 7.40 -7.23 13.27
N ALA A 150 8.03 -8.02 12.42
CA ALA A 150 8.88 -9.11 12.86
C ALA A 150 10.18 -9.06 12.07
N PRO A 151 11.30 -9.45 12.71
CA PRO A 151 12.55 -9.52 11.98
C PRO A 151 12.44 -10.54 10.86
N LYS A 152 13.05 -10.22 9.74
CA LYS A 152 13.15 -11.16 8.64
C LYS A 152 14.32 -12.08 8.90
N GLU A 153 14.09 -13.38 8.79
CA GLU A 153 15.13 -14.38 9.04
C GLU A 153 15.75 -14.91 7.79
#